data_fe43ee24053d0e8e6820fa24f07653a0
#
_entry.id   fe43ee24053d0e8e6820fa24f07653a0
#
_cell.length_a   1.000
_cell.length_b   1.000
_cell.length_c   1.000
_cell.angle_alpha   90.00
_cell.angle_beta   90.00
_cell.angle_gamma   90.00
#
_symmetry.space_group_name_H-M   'P 1'
#
loop_
_entity.id
_entity.type
_entity.pdbx_description
1 polymer ?
#
loop_
_entity_poly.entity_id
_entity_poly.type
_entity_poly.pdbx_seq_one_letter_code
_entity_poly.pdbx_strand_id
1 'polypeptide(L)'
;MKKYLKTPRVLRRATLLAMLPVFFLAGCGQKTECEKSIDTAMGTVISQTVYVTGNSTTTTNSEINEKITDVLLQKLNDLEQKELSWRLESAEVARINAAAGEGQTSVSPAMSEWLGRCRQISEESAGAFDVSIGRLSRLWDIDTWAAAGDSGDYELPRQEEIAEALVTTGWQKIQLEQQADGDSVSIPAEMQLDLGAVGKGVALDEILKTLEAHPEVSGAVISVGGSILTYGSKPEGGAWQIAVTDPLDPSESVGVLTLDGGHCVSTSGDYERYVEVDGVRYHHILDPRTGSPAHSDVAGVTIVTKDGFLSDALSTACFVLGQEEGQKLLEKYDAEGLFIDHEGTITMTEGMRQYFHLSNSQK
;
A
#
# COMPACT_ATOMS: atom_id res chain seq x y z
N MET A 1 73.76 13.35 -65.76
CA MET A 1 75.07 13.03 -65.17
C MET A 1 74.95 12.28 -63.86
N LYS A 2 75.57 11.14 -63.80
CA LYS A 2 75.52 10.13 -62.72
C LYS A 2 76.02 10.67 -61.38
N LYS A 3 75.43 10.15 -60.28
CA LYS A 3 76.21 9.69 -59.16
C LYS A 3 75.47 8.70 -58.29
N TYR A 4 76.03 7.52 -58.22
CA TYR A 4 75.74 6.42 -57.31
C TYR A 4 76.07 6.80 -55.86
N LEU A 5 75.33 6.35 -54.90
CA LEU A 5 75.85 6.12 -53.55
C LEU A 5 75.11 4.92 -52.89
N LYS A 6 75.92 4.10 -52.29
CA LYS A 6 75.76 2.74 -51.80
C LYS A 6 74.87 2.67 -50.57
N THR A 7 74.04 1.60 -50.47
CA THR A 7 73.38 1.10 -49.27
C THR A 7 74.37 0.45 -48.28
N PRO A 8 74.22 0.60 -46.97
CA PRO A 8 74.73 -0.39 -45.98
C PRO A 8 73.59 -1.32 -45.53
N ARG A 9 73.91 -2.59 -45.49
CA ARG A 9 73.17 -3.66 -44.86
C ARG A 9 73.07 -3.43 -43.39
N VAL A 10 71.82 -3.34 -42.82
CA VAL A 10 71.57 -3.40 -41.38
C VAL A 10 70.83 -4.72 -41.08
N LEU A 11 71.45 -5.46 -40.18
CA LEU A 11 71.04 -6.73 -39.63
C LEU A 11 69.54 -6.70 -39.11
N ARG A 12 68.67 -7.58 -39.61
CA ARG A 12 67.40 -7.86 -39.05
C ARG A 12 67.61 -8.70 -37.79
N ARG A 13 67.46 -8.09 -36.60
CA ARG A 13 67.14 -8.82 -35.36
C ARG A 13 65.66 -9.14 -35.34
N ALA A 14 65.36 -10.41 -35.44
CA ALA A 14 64.00 -10.93 -35.21
C ALA A 14 63.67 -10.84 -33.71
N THR A 15 62.83 -9.92 -33.32
CA THR A 15 62.25 -9.89 -32.00
C THR A 15 61.03 -10.77 -32.01
N LEU A 16 61.10 -11.94 -31.37
CA LEU A 16 60.02 -12.83 -31.10
C LEU A 16 59.06 -12.13 -30.09
N LEU A 17 57.92 -11.57 -30.54
CA LEU A 17 56.90 -11.07 -29.68
C LEU A 17 56.06 -12.27 -29.20
N ALA A 18 56.32 -12.70 -27.95
CA ALA A 18 55.46 -13.66 -27.29
C ALA A 18 54.05 -13.04 -27.09
N MET A 19 53.06 -13.47 -27.88
CA MET A 19 51.66 -13.21 -27.61
C MET A 19 51.26 -14.03 -26.37
N LEU A 20 51.17 -13.38 -25.21
CA LEU A 20 50.42 -13.89 -24.09
C LEU A 20 48.92 -13.84 -24.49
N PRO A 21 48.16 -14.95 -24.38
CA PRO A 21 46.73 -14.89 -24.50
C PRO A 21 46.19 -14.12 -23.27
N VAL A 22 45.68 -12.92 -23.50
CA VAL A 22 44.86 -12.21 -22.52
C VAL A 22 43.53 -13.00 -22.44
N PHE A 23 43.44 -13.86 -21.44
CA PHE A 23 42.16 -14.39 -21.02
C PHE A 23 41.33 -13.22 -20.52
N PHE A 24 40.40 -12.73 -21.35
CA PHE A 24 39.24 -11.99 -20.88
C PHE A 24 38.46 -12.95 -20.01
N LEU A 25 38.63 -12.88 -18.71
CA LEU A 25 37.60 -13.33 -17.77
C LEU A 25 36.38 -12.46 -18.03
N ALA A 26 35.48 -12.94 -18.92
CA ALA A 26 34.14 -12.47 -18.96
C ALA A 26 33.53 -12.79 -17.59
N GLY A 27 33.59 -11.83 -16.69
CA GLY A 27 32.81 -11.89 -15.46
C GLY A 27 31.35 -12.02 -15.90
N CYS A 28 30.72 -13.18 -15.67
CA CYS A 28 29.29 -13.32 -15.66
C CYS A 28 28.74 -12.46 -14.53
N GLY A 29 28.68 -11.16 -14.71
CA GLY A 29 27.81 -10.30 -13.90
C GLY A 29 26.38 -10.66 -14.25
N GLN A 30 25.60 -11.10 -13.27
CA GLN A 30 24.18 -11.26 -13.45
C GLN A 30 23.59 -9.92 -13.90
N LYS A 31 22.92 -9.92 -15.04
CA LYS A 31 22.29 -8.72 -15.60
C LYS A 31 20.96 -8.54 -14.87
N THR A 32 20.79 -7.43 -14.15
CA THR A 32 19.54 -7.04 -13.53
C THR A 32 18.76 -6.17 -14.50
N GLU A 33 17.49 -6.45 -14.69
CA GLU A 33 16.56 -5.64 -15.49
C GLU A 33 15.44 -5.11 -14.59
N CYS A 34 14.93 -3.94 -14.95
CA CYS A 34 13.86 -3.26 -14.22
C CYS A 34 12.65 -3.12 -15.13
N GLU A 35 11.48 -3.52 -14.65
CA GLU A 35 10.19 -3.23 -15.26
C GLU A 35 9.43 -2.22 -14.41
N LYS A 36 8.73 -1.30 -15.10
CA LYS A 36 7.84 -0.33 -14.47
C LYS A 36 6.49 -0.40 -15.16
N SER A 37 5.45 -0.65 -14.41
CA SER A 37 4.08 -0.57 -14.92
C SER A 37 3.23 0.37 -14.09
N ILE A 38 2.20 0.94 -14.72
CA ILE A 38 1.14 1.73 -14.09
C ILE A 38 -0.17 1.18 -14.60
N ASP A 39 -1.00 0.71 -13.69
CA ASP A 39 -2.25 0.03 -13.94
C ASP A 39 -3.35 0.58 -13.03
N THR A 40 -4.55 0.02 -13.12
CA THR A 40 -5.66 0.31 -12.19
C THR A 40 -6.26 -0.99 -11.69
N ALA A 41 -6.42 -1.10 -10.37
CA ALA A 41 -7.14 -2.17 -9.69
C ALA A 41 -7.62 -1.65 -8.34
N MET A 42 -8.59 -2.32 -7.72
CA MET A 42 -9.12 -1.97 -6.40
C MET A 42 -9.56 -0.50 -6.28
N GLY A 43 -10.07 0.06 -7.39
CA GLY A 43 -10.52 1.45 -7.45
C GLY A 43 -9.40 2.49 -7.34
N THR A 44 -8.13 2.12 -7.56
CA THR A 44 -6.99 3.03 -7.42
C THR A 44 -5.91 2.79 -8.48
N VAL A 45 -4.90 3.66 -8.49
CA VAL A 45 -3.70 3.51 -9.35
C VAL A 45 -2.72 2.54 -8.69
N ILE A 46 -2.24 1.60 -9.47
CA ILE A 46 -1.20 0.63 -9.11
C ILE A 46 0.09 1.04 -9.82
N SER A 47 1.16 1.24 -9.07
CA SER A 47 2.49 1.47 -9.64
C SER A 47 3.44 0.36 -9.18
N GLN A 48 4.09 -0.30 -10.14
CA GLN A 48 4.98 -1.41 -9.87
C GLN A 48 6.36 -1.09 -10.44
N THR A 49 7.40 -1.29 -9.64
CA THR A 49 8.79 -1.30 -10.08
C THR A 49 9.41 -2.59 -9.57
N VAL A 50 9.74 -3.50 -10.48
CA VAL A 50 10.26 -4.84 -10.16
C VAL A 50 11.64 -5.02 -10.78
N TYR A 51 12.57 -5.57 -10.01
CA TYR A 51 13.92 -5.90 -10.42
C TYR A 51 14.12 -7.41 -10.43
N VAL A 52 14.43 -7.95 -11.59
CA VAL A 52 14.71 -9.38 -11.77
C VAL A 52 16.19 -9.58 -12.05
N THR A 53 16.78 -10.56 -11.38
CA THR A 53 18.18 -10.94 -11.55
C THR A 53 18.24 -12.40 -11.95
N GLY A 54 18.70 -12.69 -13.17
CA GLY A 54 18.82 -14.06 -13.63
C GLY A 54 19.59 -14.17 -14.95
N ASN A 55 20.10 -15.37 -15.20
CA ASN A 55 20.66 -15.80 -16.47
C ASN A 55 19.83 -16.98 -16.99
N SER A 56 18.62 -16.72 -17.48
CA SER A 56 17.89 -17.76 -18.23
C SER A 56 18.46 -17.81 -19.64
N THR A 57 18.74 -19.00 -20.12
CA THR A 57 19.19 -19.24 -21.51
C THR A 57 18.02 -19.25 -22.50
N THR A 58 16.77 -19.26 -21.99
CA THR A 58 15.56 -19.46 -22.79
C THR A 58 14.53 -18.32 -22.66
N THR A 59 14.60 -17.51 -21.60
CA THR A 59 13.64 -16.41 -21.35
C THR A 59 14.44 -15.17 -20.96
N THR A 60 14.09 -14.02 -21.51
CA THR A 60 14.74 -12.75 -21.13
C THR A 60 14.24 -12.29 -19.77
N ASN A 61 15.07 -11.51 -19.05
CA ASN A 61 14.65 -10.92 -17.77
C ASN A 61 13.45 -9.96 -17.95
N SER A 62 13.33 -9.31 -19.11
CA SER A 62 12.17 -8.46 -19.45
C SER A 62 10.88 -9.27 -19.53
N GLU A 63 10.87 -10.43 -20.18
CA GLU A 63 9.69 -11.31 -20.25
C GLU A 63 9.31 -11.88 -18.87
N ILE A 64 10.30 -12.13 -18.01
CA ILE A 64 10.06 -12.57 -16.63
C ILE A 64 9.44 -11.43 -15.83
N ASN A 65 9.97 -10.21 -15.92
CA ASN A 65 9.46 -9.02 -15.25
C ASN A 65 8.00 -8.71 -15.65
N GLU A 66 7.71 -8.66 -16.96
CA GLU A 66 6.36 -8.43 -17.48
C GLU A 66 5.38 -9.49 -16.93
N LYS A 67 5.78 -10.75 -16.93
CA LYS A 67 4.97 -11.83 -16.36
C LYS A 67 4.73 -11.67 -14.86
N ILE A 68 5.71 -11.17 -14.10
CA ILE A 68 5.55 -10.95 -12.65
C ILE A 68 4.59 -9.78 -12.40
N THR A 69 4.75 -8.65 -13.08
CA THR A 69 3.84 -7.50 -12.92
C THR A 69 2.40 -7.86 -13.29
N ASP A 70 2.20 -8.70 -14.34
CA ASP A 70 0.89 -9.23 -14.70
C ASP A 70 0.30 -10.14 -13.61
N VAL A 71 1.11 -11.02 -13.03
CA VAL A 71 0.68 -11.91 -11.93
C VAL A 71 0.26 -11.08 -10.69
N LEU A 72 1.01 -10.05 -10.34
CA LEU A 72 0.67 -9.15 -9.24
C LEU A 72 -0.64 -8.40 -9.51
N LEU A 73 -0.81 -7.86 -10.72
CA LEU A 73 -2.03 -7.17 -11.11
C LEU A 73 -3.24 -8.11 -11.09
N GLN A 74 -3.08 -9.34 -11.60
CA GLN A 74 -4.15 -10.35 -11.54
C GLN A 74 -4.53 -10.70 -10.10
N LYS A 75 -3.56 -10.79 -9.19
CA LYS A 75 -3.81 -11.04 -7.77
C LYS A 75 -4.64 -9.92 -7.13
N LEU A 76 -4.34 -8.65 -7.44
CA LEU A 76 -5.10 -7.50 -6.97
C LEU A 76 -6.55 -7.52 -7.49
N ASN A 77 -6.73 -7.83 -8.78
CA ASN A 77 -8.06 -7.98 -9.36
C ASN A 77 -8.85 -9.14 -8.71
N ASP A 78 -8.19 -10.25 -8.42
CA ASP A 78 -8.81 -11.39 -7.75
C ASP A 78 -9.25 -11.05 -6.33
N LEU A 79 -8.43 -10.33 -5.56
CA LEU A 79 -8.76 -9.84 -4.23
C LEU A 79 -10.01 -8.94 -4.26
N GLU A 80 -10.06 -7.99 -5.17
CA GLU A 80 -11.20 -7.11 -5.32
C GLU A 80 -12.46 -7.88 -5.69
N GLN A 81 -12.38 -8.71 -6.75
CA GLN A 81 -13.56 -9.35 -7.35
C GLN A 81 -14.11 -10.51 -6.54
N LYS A 82 -13.26 -11.21 -5.80
CA LYS A 82 -13.64 -12.44 -5.10
C LYS A 82 -13.80 -12.28 -3.60
N GLU A 83 -13.11 -11.30 -3.00
CA GLU A 83 -12.96 -11.24 -1.55
C GLU A 83 -13.40 -9.89 -0.95
N LEU A 84 -12.78 -8.78 -1.30
CA LEU A 84 -12.84 -7.53 -0.53
C LEU A 84 -13.96 -6.56 -0.93
N SER A 85 -14.42 -6.59 -2.19
CA SER A 85 -15.38 -5.60 -2.65
C SER A 85 -16.77 -5.81 -2.01
N TRP A 86 -17.31 -4.76 -1.42
CA TRP A 86 -18.71 -4.74 -1.02
C TRP A 86 -19.66 -4.32 -2.16
N ARG A 87 -19.11 -3.89 -3.31
CA ARG A 87 -19.85 -3.43 -4.50
C ARG A 87 -20.05 -4.53 -5.53
N LEU A 88 -19.19 -5.55 -5.56
CA LEU A 88 -19.24 -6.64 -6.53
C LEU A 88 -19.89 -7.87 -5.90
N GLU A 89 -21.03 -8.31 -6.44
CA GLU A 89 -21.79 -9.46 -5.92
C GLU A 89 -21.00 -10.76 -5.82
N SER A 90 -19.95 -10.91 -6.64
CA SER A 90 -19.03 -12.06 -6.61
C SER A 90 -18.14 -12.11 -5.38
N ALA A 91 -17.92 -10.97 -4.73
CA ALA A 91 -16.98 -10.85 -3.62
C ALA A 91 -17.59 -11.36 -2.30
N GLU A 92 -16.71 -11.86 -1.44
CA GLU A 92 -17.09 -12.47 -0.18
C GLU A 92 -17.75 -11.47 0.77
N VAL A 93 -17.22 -10.25 0.87
CA VAL A 93 -17.81 -9.16 1.66
C VAL A 93 -19.23 -8.84 1.18
N ALA A 94 -19.46 -8.78 -0.13
CA ALA A 94 -20.80 -8.51 -0.66
C ALA A 94 -21.79 -9.64 -0.32
N ARG A 95 -21.34 -10.91 -0.33
CA ARG A 95 -22.18 -12.06 0.09
C ARG A 95 -22.53 -12.03 1.58
N ILE A 96 -21.56 -11.67 2.44
CA ILE A 96 -21.79 -11.47 3.88
C ILE A 96 -22.84 -10.37 4.07
N ASN A 97 -22.69 -9.25 3.38
CA ASN A 97 -23.60 -8.12 3.45
C ASN A 97 -25.02 -8.46 2.95
N ALA A 98 -25.12 -9.27 1.90
CA ALA A 98 -26.42 -9.72 1.37
C ALA A 98 -27.15 -10.67 2.34
N ALA A 99 -26.41 -11.43 3.16
CA ALA A 99 -26.97 -12.38 4.14
C ALA A 99 -27.17 -11.76 5.54
N ALA A 100 -27.05 -10.44 5.68
CA ALA A 100 -27.23 -9.75 6.96
C ALA A 100 -28.60 -10.06 7.60
N GLY A 101 -28.58 -10.59 8.83
CA GLY A 101 -29.80 -11.01 9.56
C GLY A 101 -30.35 -12.39 9.18
N GLU A 102 -29.76 -13.10 8.20
CA GLU A 102 -30.22 -14.42 7.77
C GLU A 102 -29.49 -15.59 8.47
N GLY A 103 -28.58 -15.29 9.39
CA GLY A 103 -27.80 -16.28 10.14
C GLY A 103 -26.33 -16.35 9.72
N GLN A 104 -25.76 -17.55 9.75
CA GLN A 104 -24.34 -17.76 9.46
C GLN A 104 -24.07 -17.86 7.97
N THR A 105 -23.03 -17.16 7.52
CA THR A 105 -22.48 -17.21 6.16
C THR A 105 -21.10 -17.85 6.22
N SER A 106 -20.86 -18.92 5.45
CA SER A 106 -19.54 -19.53 5.32
C SER A 106 -18.55 -18.55 4.70
N VAL A 107 -17.36 -18.47 5.30
CA VAL A 107 -16.29 -17.57 4.86
C VAL A 107 -14.99 -18.34 4.65
N SER A 108 -14.10 -17.76 3.85
CA SER A 108 -12.75 -18.28 3.67
C SER A 108 -11.93 -18.13 4.98
N PRO A 109 -10.93 -18.98 5.22
CA PRO A 109 -10.01 -18.80 6.35
C PRO A 109 -9.33 -17.41 6.35
N ALA A 110 -9.04 -16.85 5.17
CA ALA A 110 -8.47 -15.52 5.03
C ALA A 110 -9.43 -14.43 5.52
N MET A 111 -10.70 -14.48 5.09
CA MET A 111 -11.74 -13.54 5.54
C MET A 111 -11.96 -13.64 7.06
N SER A 112 -12.01 -14.85 7.60
CA SER A 112 -12.13 -15.08 9.05
C SER A 112 -10.95 -14.47 9.82
N GLU A 113 -9.73 -14.64 9.33
CA GLU A 113 -8.53 -14.04 9.89
C GLU A 113 -8.61 -12.50 9.83
N TRP A 114 -8.91 -11.92 8.67
CA TRP A 114 -9.00 -10.47 8.50
C TRP A 114 -10.07 -9.84 9.42
N LEU A 115 -11.24 -10.44 9.51
CA LEU A 115 -12.30 -9.96 10.41
C LEU A 115 -11.90 -10.09 11.89
N GLY A 116 -11.16 -11.15 12.25
CA GLY A 116 -10.59 -11.32 13.59
C GLY A 116 -9.59 -10.21 13.93
N ARG A 117 -8.69 -9.88 13.01
CA ARG A 117 -7.73 -8.78 13.15
C ARG A 117 -8.43 -7.42 13.19
N CYS A 118 -9.44 -7.20 12.34
CA CYS A 118 -10.28 -5.99 12.40
C CYS A 118 -10.91 -5.82 13.78
N ARG A 119 -11.48 -6.89 14.36
CA ARG A 119 -12.06 -6.86 15.72
C ARG A 119 -11.03 -6.43 16.77
N GLN A 120 -9.82 -6.98 16.73
CA GLN A 120 -8.76 -6.62 17.66
C GLN A 120 -8.45 -5.13 17.59
N ILE A 121 -8.23 -4.58 16.38
CA ILE A 121 -7.93 -3.15 16.20
C ILE A 121 -9.10 -2.28 16.61
N SER A 122 -10.35 -2.71 16.33
CA SER A 122 -11.55 -1.99 16.77
C SER A 122 -11.63 -1.90 18.30
N GLU A 123 -11.34 -3.00 19.01
CA GLU A 123 -11.30 -3.03 20.46
C GLU A 123 -10.18 -2.12 21.02
N GLU A 124 -8.98 -2.25 20.48
CA GLU A 124 -7.79 -1.54 20.96
C GLU A 124 -7.81 -0.05 20.64
N SER A 125 -8.49 0.37 19.58
CA SER A 125 -8.74 1.77 19.20
C SER A 125 -10.00 2.37 19.82
N ALA A 126 -10.67 1.64 20.74
CA ALA A 126 -11.94 2.05 21.34
C ALA A 126 -13.01 2.43 20.29
N GLY A 127 -13.05 1.70 19.18
CA GLY A 127 -14.02 1.88 18.09
C GLY A 127 -13.70 3.02 17.12
N ALA A 128 -12.52 3.60 17.17
CA ALA A 128 -12.07 4.57 16.15
C ALA A 128 -11.83 3.91 14.79
N PHE A 129 -11.61 2.62 14.78
CA PHE A 129 -11.59 1.76 13.61
C PHE A 129 -12.72 0.74 13.71
N ASP A 130 -13.55 0.59 12.67
CA ASP A 130 -14.65 -0.38 12.64
C ASP A 130 -15.05 -0.68 11.19
N VAL A 131 -14.97 -1.93 10.79
CA VAL A 131 -15.35 -2.37 9.44
C VAL A 131 -16.86 -2.53 9.26
N SER A 132 -17.68 -2.37 10.30
CA SER A 132 -19.13 -2.42 10.21
C SER A 132 -19.79 -1.11 9.74
N ILE A 133 -18.98 -0.16 9.26
CA ILE A 133 -19.42 1.17 8.80
C ILE A 133 -20.05 1.19 7.40
N GLY A 134 -20.21 0.06 6.73
CA GLY A 134 -20.61 0.03 5.32
C GLY A 134 -21.91 0.77 4.99
N ARG A 135 -22.87 0.87 5.94
CA ARG A 135 -24.04 1.76 5.76
C ARG A 135 -23.66 3.24 5.75
N LEU A 136 -22.74 3.63 6.61
CA LEU A 136 -22.21 5.01 6.65
C LEU A 136 -21.45 5.31 5.38
N SER A 137 -20.56 4.40 4.93
CA SER A 137 -19.82 4.56 3.67
C SER A 137 -20.75 4.78 2.47
N ARG A 138 -21.85 4.01 2.41
CA ARG A 138 -22.87 4.16 1.35
C ARG A 138 -23.68 5.45 1.49
N LEU A 139 -23.97 5.86 2.71
CA LEU A 139 -24.75 7.07 2.98
C LEU A 139 -23.99 8.33 2.59
N TRP A 140 -22.70 8.40 2.95
CA TRP A 140 -21.81 9.50 2.58
C TRP A 140 -21.37 9.44 1.12
N ASP A 141 -21.16 8.28 0.54
CA ASP A 141 -20.76 8.00 -0.85
C ASP A 141 -19.65 8.92 -1.40
N ILE A 142 -18.77 9.39 -0.52
CA ILE A 142 -17.71 10.36 -0.85
C ILE A 142 -16.79 9.83 -1.95
N ASP A 143 -16.50 8.53 -1.95
CA ASP A 143 -15.64 7.91 -2.96
C ASP A 143 -16.17 8.11 -4.38
N THR A 144 -17.46 7.94 -4.58
CA THR A 144 -18.11 8.10 -5.90
C THR A 144 -18.08 9.55 -6.34
N TRP A 145 -18.40 10.47 -5.44
CA TRP A 145 -18.42 11.91 -5.74
C TRP A 145 -17.02 12.48 -5.95
N ALA A 146 -16.04 12.09 -5.12
CA ALA A 146 -14.65 12.49 -5.29
C ALA A 146 -14.07 11.99 -6.63
N ALA A 147 -14.41 10.77 -7.04
CA ALA A 147 -13.99 10.22 -8.33
C ALA A 147 -14.63 10.93 -9.52
N ALA A 148 -15.84 11.46 -9.37
CA ALA A 148 -16.50 12.26 -10.40
C ALA A 148 -15.87 13.66 -10.59
N GLY A 149 -15.12 14.14 -9.59
CA GLY A 149 -14.43 15.43 -9.64
C GLY A 149 -15.34 16.66 -9.59
N ASP A 150 -16.62 16.47 -9.28
CA ASP A 150 -17.62 17.53 -9.14
C ASP A 150 -18.50 17.25 -7.91
N SER A 151 -18.50 18.18 -6.97
CA SER A 151 -19.32 18.12 -5.75
C SER A 151 -20.51 19.09 -5.80
N GLY A 152 -20.79 19.71 -6.94
CA GLY A 152 -21.77 20.80 -7.04
C GLY A 152 -23.22 20.44 -6.65
N ASP A 153 -23.61 19.20 -6.89
CA ASP A 153 -24.94 18.67 -6.53
C ASP A 153 -24.90 17.69 -5.34
N TYR A 154 -23.78 17.62 -4.62
CA TYR A 154 -23.64 16.74 -3.46
C TYR A 154 -24.49 17.26 -2.29
N GLU A 155 -25.39 16.41 -1.81
CA GLU A 155 -26.20 16.70 -0.64
C GLU A 155 -25.64 15.97 0.60
N LEU A 156 -25.40 16.73 1.67
CA LEU A 156 -24.94 16.16 2.94
C LEU A 156 -26.02 15.24 3.51
N PRO A 157 -25.64 14.07 4.06
CA PRO A 157 -26.57 13.20 4.79
C PRO A 157 -27.25 13.95 5.94
N ARG A 158 -28.53 13.69 6.14
CA ARG A 158 -29.27 14.25 7.26
C ARG A 158 -28.88 13.55 8.56
N GLN A 159 -28.97 14.28 9.67
CA GLN A 159 -28.59 13.75 10.98
C GLN A 159 -29.41 12.49 11.38
N GLU A 160 -30.68 12.43 10.96
CA GLU A 160 -31.53 11.27 11.17
C GLU A 160 -31.01 10.04 10.42
N GLU A 161 -30.55 10.21 9.19
CA GLU A 161 -29.99 9.12 8.35
C GLU A 161 -28.68 8.60 8.93
N ILE A 162 -27.81 9.51 9.41
CA ILE A 162 -26.59 9.15 10.11
C ILE A 162 -26.90 8.36 11.39
N ALA A 163 -27.86 8.84 12.19
CA ALA A 163 -28.27 8.16 13.43
C ALA A 163 -28.86 6.76 13.15
N GLU A 164 -29.64 6.59 12.09
CA GLU A 164 -30.17 5.28 11.67
C GLU A 164 -29.03 4.33 11.23
N ALA A 165 -28.04 4.81 10.47
CA ALA A 165 -26.90 4.01 10.06
C ALA A 165 -26.04 3.58 11.25
N LEU A 166 -25.86 4.47 12.24
CA LEU A 166 -25.11 4.16 13.47
C LEU A 166 -25.76 3.05 14.30
N VAL A 167 -27.11 2.92 14.30
CA VAL A 167 -27.77 1.83 15.03
C VAL A 167 -27.26 0.46 14.60
N THR A 168 -26.92 0.28 13.34
CA THR A 168 -26.42 -1.00 12.79
C THR A 168 -24.90 -1.10 12.76
N THR A 169 -24.19 -0.04 13.07
CA THR A 169 -22.72 -0.03 13.23
C THR A 169 -22.31 -0.58 14.60
N GLY A 170 -21.18 -1.22 14.68
CA GLY A 170 -20.57 -1.74 15.91
C GLY A 170 -19.97 -3.12 15.74
N TRP A 171 -18.67 -3.20 15.73
CA TRP A 171 -17.86 -4.42 15.55
C TRP A 171 -18.21 -5.54 16.52
N GLN A 172 -18.67 -5.18 17.74
CA GLN A 172 -19.07 -6.14 18.77
C GLN A 172 -20.25 -7.02 18.33
N LYS A 173 -21.02 -6.58 17.34
CA LYS A 173 -22.18 -7.28 16.80
C LYS A 173 -21.81 -8.31 15.74
N ILE A 174 -20.57 -8.29 15.22
CA ILE A 174 -20.05 -9.27 14.26
C ILE A 174 -19.72 -10.55 15.03
N GLN A 175 -20.34 -11.67 14.67
CA GLN A 175 -20.07 -12.96 15.28
C GLN A 175 -19.23 -13.79 14.32
N LEU A 176 -18.04 -14.19 14.75
CA LEU A 176 -17.14 -15.09 14.03
C LEU A 176 -17.13 -16.44 14.74
N GLU A 177 -17.36 -17.51 14.00
CA GLU A 177 -17.26 -18.88 14.47
C GLU A 177 -16.23 -19.62 13.63
N GLN A 178 -15.20 -20.16 14.31
CA GLN A 178 -14.18 -20.99 13.70
C GLN A 178 -14.45 -22.44 14.11
N GLN A 179 -14.75 -23.28 13.14
CA GLN A 179 -15.11 -24.68 13.36
C GLN A 179 -14.25 -25.60 12.49
N ALA A 180 -14.16 -26.87 12.88
CA ALA A 180 -13.33 -27.83 12.16
C ALA A 180 -13.81 -28.11 10.72
N ASP A 181 -15.07 -27.83 10.42
CA ASP A 181 -15.71 -28.00 9.12
C ASP A 181 -15.80 -26.70 8.30
N GLY A 182 -15.29 -25.60 8.82
CA GLY A 182 -15.20 -24.30 8.14
C GLY A 182 -15.58 -23.13 9.01
N ASP A 183 -15.10 -21.96 8.63
CA ASP A 183 -15.36 -20.71 9.33
C ASP A 183 -16.66 -20.07 8.84
N SER A 184 -17.34 -19.38 9.73
CA SER A 184 -18.55 -18.63 9.40
C SER A 184 -18.62 -17.30 10.13
N VAL A 185 -19.35 -16.36 9.53
CA VAL A 185 -19.68 -15.06 10.10
C VAL A 185 -21.16 -14.82 10.07
N SER A 186 -21.71 -14.20 11.11
CA SER A 186 -23.04 -13.62 11.09
C SER A 186 -23.01 -12.15 11.51
N ILE A 187 -23.81 -11.33 10.84
CA ILE A 187 -23.98 -9.92 11.13
C ILE A 187 -25.49 -9.62 11.27
N PRO A 188 -25.87 -8.65 12.13
CA PRO A 188 -27.27 -8.27 12.28
C PRO A 188 -27.88 -7.79 10.97
N ALA A 189 -29.24 -7.86 10.90
CA ALA A 189 -29.96 -7.26 9.79
C ALA A 189 -29.58 -5.79 9.59
N GLU A 190 -29.51 -5.40 8.32
CA GLU A 190 -29.11 -4.05 7.87
C GLU A 190 -27.65 -3.63 8.16
N MET A 191 -26.87 -4.38 8.95
CA MET A 191 -25.43 -4.14 9.04
C MET A 191 -24.77 -4.36 7.68
N GLN A 192 -23.76 -3.55 7.38
CA GLN A 192 -22.95 -3.70 6.16
C GLN A 192 -21.48 -3.58 6.55
N LEU A 193 -20.69 -4.52 6.06
CA LEU A 193 -19.23 -4.48 6.20
C LEU A 193 -18.62 -3.67 5.06
N ASP A 194 -17.58 -2.93 5.38
CA ASP A 194 -16.70 -2.25 4.44
C ASP A 194 -15.24 -2.45 4.90
N LEU A 195 -14.45 -3.16 4.10
CA LEU A 195 -13.05 -3.46 4.38
C LEU A 195 -12.09 -2.47 3.67
N GLY A 196 -12.57 -1.32 3.22
CA GLY A 196 -11.76 -0.32 2.52
C GLY A 196 -10.54 0.16 3.31
N ALA A 197 -10.66 0.21 4.64
CA ALA A 197 -9.59 0.63 5.55
C ALA A 197 -8.48 -0.42 5.78
N VAL A 198 -8.61 -1.62 5.21
CA VAL A 198 -7.58 -2.68 5.25
C VAL A 198 -7.29 -3.29 3.88
N GLY A 199 -8.09 -2.95 2.89
CA GLY A 199 -8.04 -3.61 1.59
C GLY A 199 -6.72 -3.45 0.86
N LYS A 200 -6.12 -2.26 0.92
CA LYS A 200 -4.80 -2.00 0.35
C LYS A 200 -3.69 -2.72 1.12
N GLY A 201 -3.81 -2.75 2.44
CA GLY A 201 -2.88 -3.48 3.30
C GLY A 201 -2.89 -4.98 3.04
N VAL A 202 -4.08 -5.60 2.94
CA VAL A 202 -4.24 -7.01 2.51
C VAL A 202 -3.58 -7.24 1.15
N ALA A 203 -3.75 -6.31 0.22
CA ALA A 203 -3.13 -6.38 -1.10
C ALA A 203 -1.60 -6.39 -1.01
N LEU A 204 -0.99 -5.57 -0.14
CA LEU A 204 0.46 -5.57 0.08
C LEU A 204 0.96 -6.92 0.63
N ASP A 205 0.24 -7.52 1.57
CA ASP A 205 0.60 -8.83 2.14
C ASP A 205 0.53 -9.95 1.09
N GLU A 206 -0.48 -9.94 0.22
CA GLU A 206 -0.62 -10.91 -0.86
C GLU A 206 0.42 -10.69 -1.97
N ILE A 207 0.78 -9.44 -2.26
CA ILE A 207 1.90 -9.10 -3.15
C ILE A 207 3.21 -9.62 -2.57
N LEU A 208 3.47 -9.39 -1.29
CA LEU A 208 4.69 -9.87 -0.61
C LEU A 208 4.82 -11.39 -0.72
N LYS A 209 3.76 -12.15 -0.39
CA LYS A 209 3.73 -13.61 -0.55
C LYS A 209 4.01 -14.05 -1.99
N THR A 210 3.49 -13.30 -2.96
CA THR A 210 3.72 -13.59 -4.37
C THR A 210 5.18 -13.34 -4.76
N LEU A 211 5.77 -12.21 -4.34
CA LEU A 211 7.18 -11.91 -4.61
C LEU A 211 8.13 -12.92 -3.96
N GLU A 212 7.84 -13.37 -2.73
CA GLU A 212 8.62 -14.40 -2.03
C GLU A 212 8.59 -15.76 -2.76
N ALA A 213 7.52 -16.06 -3.49
CA ALA A 213 7.41 -17.26 -4.31
C ALA A 213 8.21 -17.15 -5.64
N HIS A 214 8.76 -15.98 -5.96
CA HIS A 214 9.53 -15.68 -7.16
C HIS A 214 10.98 -15.34 -6.84
N PRO A 215 11.87 -16.33 -6.63
CA PRO A 215 13.26 -16.13 -6.22
C PRO A 215 14.11 -15.36 -7.25
N GLU A 216 13.65 -15.23 -8.48
CA GLU A 216 14.23 -14.38 -9.52
C GLU A 216 14.07 -12.88 -9.25
N VAL A 217 13.09 -12.48 -8.41
CA VAL A 217 12.90 -11.08 -8.03
C VAL A 217 13.89 -10.70 -6.94
N SER A 218 14.81 -9.81 -7.26
CA SER A 218 15.81 -9.31 -6.32
C SER A 218 15.35 -8.11 -5.50
N GLY A 219 14.39 -7.36 -6.00
CA GLY A 219 13.81 -6.22 -5.31
C GLY A 219 12.59 -5.66 -6.02
N ALA A 220 11.71 -5.02 -5.27
CA ALA A 220 10.55 -4.34 -5.81
C ALA A 220 10.10 -3.18 -4.92
N VAL A 221 9.43 -2.21 -5.55
CA VAL A 221 8.59 -1.23 -4.88
C VAL A 221 7.23 -1.21 -5.57
N ILE A 222 6.19 -1.48 -4.80
CA ILE A 222 4.82 -1.58 -5.32
C ILE A 222 3.95 -0.60 -4.54
N SER A 223 3.21 0.24 -5.26
CA SER A 223 2.22 1.15 -4.67
C SER A 223 0.81 0.74 -5.08
N VAL A 224 -0.06 0.65 -4.11
CA VAL A 224 -1.50 0.38 -4.25
C VAL A 224 -2.24 1.58 -3.65
N GLY A 225 -2.52 2.59 -4.47
CA GLY A 225 -3.25 3.78 -4.04
C GLY A 225 -2.66 4.49 -2.82
N GLY A 226 -1.34 4.64 -2.78
CA GLY A 226 -0.65 5.30 -1.67
C GLY A 226 -0.19 4.37 -0.53
N SER A 227 -0.69 3.12 -0.46
CA SER A 227 -0.09 2.07 0.36
C SER A 227 1.05 1.41 -0.41
N ILE A 228 2.24 1.30 0.18
CA ILE A 228 3.49 0.96 -0.52
C ILE A 228 4.16 -0.22 0.17
N LEU A 229 4.58 -1.21 -0.63
CA LEU A 229 5.47 -2.29 -0.23
C LEU A 229 6.86 -2.06 -0.80
N THR A 230 7.88 -2.19 0.05
CA THR A 230 9.28 -2.33 -0.38
C THR A 230 9.71 -3.79 -0.20
N TYR A 231 10.39 -4.37 -1.20
CA TYR A 231 10.84 -5.77 -1.19
C TYR A 231 12.30 -5.87 -1.63
N GLY A 232 13.07 -6.75 -1.00
CA GLY A 232 14.44 -7.05 -1.39
C GLY A 232 15.34 -5.81 -1.46
N SER A 233 16.24 -5.75 -2.43
CA SER A 233 17.22 -4.69 -2.57
C SER A 233 17.30 -4.15 -3.99
N LYS A 234 17.67 -2.88 -4.13
CA LYS A 234 18.00 -2.29 -5.44
C LYS A 234 19.27 -2.91 -6.00
N PRO A 235 19.39 -3.02 -7.33
CA PRO A 235 20.59 -3.60 -7.97
C PRO A 235 21.90 -2.89 -7.62
N GLU A 236 21.82 -1.55 -7.48
CA GLU A 236 22.99 -0.73 -7.11
C GLU A 236 23.20 -0.68 -5.58
N GLY A 237 22.36 -1.39 -4.82
CA GLY A 237 22.33 -1.29 -3.37
C GLY A 237 21.61 -0.03 -2.86
N GLY A 238 21.63 0.16 -1.54
CA GLY A 238 20.99 1.28 -0.86
C GLY A 238 19.51 1.07 -0.56
N ALA A 239 19.01 1.88 0.34
CA ALA A 239 17.63 1.82 0.82
C ALA A 239 16.62 2.36 -0.19
N TRP A 240 15.36 1.96 -0.03
CA TRP A 240 14.22 2.50 -0.77
C TRP A 240 13.91 3.91 -0.26
N GLN A 241 13.52 4.79 -1.18
CA GLN A 241 13.17 6.18 -0.87
C GLN A 241 11.69 6.37 -1.18
N ILE A 242 10.88 6.62 -0.16
CA ILE A 242 9.43 6.83 -0.28
C ILE A 242 9.13 8.25 0.18
N ALA A 243 8.60 9.08 -0.71
CA ALA A 243 8.19 10.43 -0.38
C ALA A 243 6.94 10.40 0.52
N VAL A 244 6.91 11.26 1.53
CA VAL A 244 5.71 11.52 2.35
C VAL A 244 5.07 12.79 1.84
N THR A 245 3.84 12.68 1.33
CA THR A 245 3.08 13.80 0.78
C THR A 245 2.79 14.85 1.84
N ASP A 246 2.89 16.12 1.48
CA ASP A 246 2.42 17.22 2.32
C ASP A 246 0.87 17.29 2.27
N PRO A 247 0.14 17.04 3.36
CA PRO A 247 -1.31 17.10 3.36
C PRO A 247 -1.88 18.49 3.07
N LEU A 248 -1.08 19.55 3.28
CA LEU A 248 -1.47 20.94 3.04
C LEU A 248 -1.21 21.37 1.59
N ASP A 249 -0.24 20.77 0.92
CA ASP A 249 0.04 20.91 -0.52
C ASP A 249 0.39 19.53 -1.11
N PRO A 250 -0.60 18.75 -1.60
CA PRO A 250 -0.38 17.40 -2.12
C PRO A 250 0.52 17.33 -3.37
N SER A 251 0.93 18.46 -3.95
CA SER A 251 1.92 18.50 -5.01
C SER A 251 3.37 18.45 -4.50
N GLU A 252 3.57 18.63 -3.20
CA GLU A 252 4.86 18.67 -2.52
C GLU A 252 5.02 17.48 -1.56
N SER A 253 6.22 17.32 -1.02
CA SER A 253 6.51 16.33 0.03
C SER A 253 7.15 16.98 1.25
N VAL A 254 6.71 16.60 2.43
CA VAL A 254 7.33 17.05 3.70
C VAL A 254 8.68 16.40 3.95
N GLY A 255 8.92 15.23 3.37
CA GLY A 255 10.17 14.48 3.57
C GLY A 255 10.16 13.13 2.86
N VAL A 256 11.16 12.33 3.21
CA VAL A 256 11.39 11.02 2.60
C VAL A 256 11.62 9.98 3.69
N LEU A 257 10.95 8.84 3.56
CA LEU A 257 11.26 7.62 4.31
C LEU A 257 12.38 6.86 3.59
N THR A 258 13.40 6.47 4.35
CA THR A 258 14.50 5.63 3.88
C THR A 258 14.35 4.25 4.50
N LEU A 259 13.97 3.26 3.69
CA LEU A 259 13.56 1.93 4.14
C LEU A 259 14.34 0.83 3.45
N ASP A 260 14.68 -0.21 4.19
CA ASP A 260 15.10 -1.48 3.60
C ASP A 260 13.91 -2.23 2.99
N GLY A 261 14.15 -3.32 2.28
CA GLY A 261 13.09 -4.20 1.78
C GLY A 261 12.33 -4.90 2.90
N GLY A 262 11.05 -5.18 2.65
CA GLY A 262 10.15 -5.85 3.60
C GLY A 262 9.39 -4.89 4.52
N HIS A 263 9.24 -3.62 4.14
CA HIS A 263 8.40 -2.66 4.85
C HIS A 263 7.15 -2.32 4.05
N CYS A 264 6.06 -2.15 4.77
CA CYS A 264 4.79 -1.62 4.30
C CYS A 264 4.59 -0.21 4.86
N VAL A 265 4.17 0.70 4.00
CA VAL A 265 3.86 2.09 4.34
C VAL A 265 2.44 2.38 3.92
N SER A 266 1.60 2.88 4.81
CA SER A 266 0.26 3.36 4.45
C SER A 266 0.04 4.75 5.00
N THR A 267 -0.61 5.59 4.21
CA THR A 267 -0.98 6.95 4.61
C THR A 267 -2.50 7.09 4.58
N SER A 268 -3.04 7.75 5.59
CA SER A 268 -4.43 8.23 5.67
C SER A 268 -4.42 9.73 5.80
N GLY A 269 -5.19 10.43 4.98
CA GLY A 269 -5.26 11.89 4.99
C GLY A 269 -6.60 12.43 4.47
N ASP A 270 -6.98 13.60 4.94
CA ASP A 270 -8.22 14.31 4.58
C ASP A 270 -8.20 14.89 3.16
N TYR A 271 -7.03 14.94 2.53
CA TYR A 271 -6.79 15.49 1.19
C TYR A 271 -6.93 14.47 0.06
N GLU A 272 -6.99 13.15 0.38
CA GLU A 272 -6.98 12.11 -0.66
C GLU A 272 -8.29 12.02 -1.42
N ARG A 273 -9.40 11.92 -0.69
CA ARG A 273 -10.76 11.82 -1.26
C ARG A 273 -11.73 12.61 -0.39
N TYR A 274 -12.34 13.61 -0.95
CA TYR A 274 -13.29 14.47 -0.25
C TYR A 274 -14.27 15.12 -1.22
N VAL A 275 -15.37 15.61 -0.67
CA VAL A 275 -16.29 16.54 -1.31
C VAL A 275 -16.23 17.88 -0.58
N GLU A 276 -16.51 18.96 -1.25
CA GLU A 276 -16.56 20.30 -0.65
C GLU A 276 -17.97 20.86 -0.75
N VAL A 277 -18.57 21.22 0.39
CA VAL A 277 -19.89 21.84 0.47
C VAL A 277 -19.77 23.11 1.30
N ASP A 278 -20.18 24.24 0.74
CA ASP A 278 -20.12 25.56 1.38
C ASP A 278 -18.73 25.92 1.95
N GLY A 279 -17.65 25.48 1.26
CA GLY A 279 -16.26 25.72 1.68
C GLY A 279 -15.78 24.83 2.84
N VAL A 280 -16.56 23.81 3.21
CA VAL A 280 -16.19 22.81 4.20
C VAL A 280 -15.87 21.49 3.48
N ARG A 281 -14.72 20.91 3.82
CA ARG A 281 -14.27 19.62 3.29
C ARG A 281 -14.85 18.47 4.10
N TYR A 282 -15.45 17.49 3.42
CA TYR A 282 -15.95 16.24 3.98
C TYR A 282 -15.18 15.10 3.33
N HIS A 283 -14.23 14.50 4.06
CA HIS A 283 -13.38 13.44 3.54
C HIS A 283 -13.95 12.04 3.83
N HIS A 284 -13.45 11.03 3.11
CA HIS A 284 -13.93 9.65 3.13
C HIS A 284 -13.65 8.86 4.41
N ILE A 285 -12.75 9.33 5.28
CA ILE A 285 -12.41 8.65 6.54
C ILE A 285 -13.46 9.02 7.58
N LEU A 286 -14.35 8.08 7.86
CA LEU A 286 -15.44 8.27 8.80
C LEU A 286 -15.02 7.85 10.22
N ASP A 287 -15.51 8.58 11.23
CA ASP A 287 -15.44 8.14 12.62
C ASP A 287 -16.65 7.25 12.93
N PRO A 288 -16.45 5.94 13.18
CA PRO A 288 -17.55 5.02 13.45
C PRO A 288 -18.38 5.37 14.68
N ARG A 289 -17.84 6.20 15.60
CA ARG A 289 -18.48 6.61 16.84
C ARG A 289 -19.47 7.75 16.63
N THR A 290 -19.25 8.57 15.61
CA THR A 290 -20.10 9.73 15.29
C THR A 290 -20.91 9.54 14.01
N GLY A 291 -20.45 8.65 13.11
CA GLY A 291 -21.03 8.40 11.79
C GLY A 291 -20.74 9.49 10.77
N SER A 292 -19.83 10.41 11.07
CA SER A 292 -19.44 11.53 10.20
C SER A 292 -17.96 11.46 9.85
N PRO A 293 -17.47 12.20 8.84
CA PRO A 293 -16.05 12.38 8.60
C PRO A 293 -15.31 12.72 9.89
N ALA A 294 -14.17 12.09 10.12
CA ALA A 294 -13.43 12.25 11.36
C ALA A 294 -12.97 13.70 11.56
N HIS A 295 -13.10 14.19 12.77
CA HIS A 295 -12.56 15.47 13.21
C HIS A 295 -11.45 15.22 14.21
N SER A 296 -10.22 15.14 13.75
CA SER A 296 -9.04 14.98 14.58
C SER A 296 -8.08 16.17 14.39
N ASP A 297 -7.04 16.22 15.20
CA ASP A 297 -6.00 17.25 15.16
C ASP A 297 -4.96 17.00 14.05
N VAL A 298 -5.12 15.95 13.23
CA VAL A 298 -4.19 15.59 12.16
C VAL A 298 -4.82 15.70 10.78
N ALA A 299 -4.06 16.22 9.82
CA ALA A 299 -4.37 16.26 8.38
C ALA A 299 -3.87 15.01 7.66
N GLY A 300 -2.82 14.36 8.18
CA GLY A 300 -2.24 13.15 7.61
C GLY A 300 -1.51 12.28 8.62
N VAL A 301 -1.62 10.97 8.46
CA VAL A 301 -0.90 9.97 9.26
C VAL A 301 -0.27 8.95 8.34
N THR A 302 1.05 8.73 8.49
CA THR A 302 1.80 7.71 7.76
C THR A 302 2.32 6.66 8.74
N ILE A 303 2.02 5.39 8.48
CA ILE A 303 2.45 4.25 9.29
C ILE A 303 3.49 3.42 8.52
N VAL A 304 4.54 3.01 9.21
CA VAL A 304 5.57 2.07 8.73
C VAL A 304 5.57 0.84 9.61
N THR A 305 5.41 -0.33 8.99
CA THR A 305 5.49 -1.64 9.65
C THR A 305 5.91 -2.71 8.63
N LYS A 306 6.09 -3.97 9.05
CA LYS A 306 6.35 -5.12 8.16
C LYS A 306 5.08 -5.88 7.75
N ASP A 307 3.94 -5.47 8.23
CA ASP A 307 2.64 -6.09 8.03
C ASP A 307 1.74 -5.12 7.25
N GLY A 308 1.38 -5.50 6.03
CA GLY A 308 0.57 -4.66 5.15
C GLY A 308 -0.80 -4.35 5.73
N PHE A 309 -1.49 -5.37 6.26
CA PHE A 309 -2.78 -5.20 6.91
C PHE A 309 -2.72 -4.18 8.05
N LEU A 310 -1.72 -4.30 8.94
CA LEU A 310 -1.54 -3.37 10.05
C LEU A 310 -1.22 -1.96 9.57
N SER A 311 -0.40 -1.80 8.53
CA SER A 311 -0.06 -0.47 8.01
C SER A 311 -1.31 0.33 7.62
N ASP A 312 -2.24 -0.31 6.90
CA ASP A 312 -3.47 0.31 6.39
C ASP A 312 -4.49 0.54 7.51
N ALA A 313 -4.75 -0.47 8.35
CA ALA A 313 -5.67 -0.38 9.48
C ALA A 313 -5.26 0.68 10.52
N LEU A 314 -3.97 0.68 10.89
CA LEU A 314 -3.45 1.61 11.88
C LEU A 314 -3.37 3.04 11.37
N SER A 315 -3.10 3.26 10.06
CA SER A 315 -3.14 4.61 9.50
C SER A 315 -4.54 5.23 9.63
N THR A 316 -5.58 4.44 9.35
CA THR A 316 -6.98 4.87 9.51
C THR A 316 -7.35 5.07 10.99
N ALA A 317 -7.02 4.11 11.86
CA ALA A 317 -7.31 4.20 13.29
C ALA A 317 -6.63 5.43 13.93
N CYS A 318 -5.35 5.64 13.65
CA CYS A 318 -4.58 6.77 14.19
C CYS A 318 -5.06 8.11 13.64
N PHE A 319 -5.51 8.16 12.39
CA PHE A 319 -6.11 9.37 11.82
C PHE A 319 -7.39 9.76 12.56
N VAL A 320 -8.26 8.79 12.86
CA VAL A 320 -9.52 9.04 13.59
C VAL A 320 -9.27 9.37 15.06
N LEU A 321 -8.25 8.77 15.68
CA LEU A 321 -7.88 9.01 17.09
C LEU A 321 -7.18 10.35 17.31
N GLY A 322 -6.48 10.86 16.28
CA GLY A 322 -5.58 11.99 16.42
C GLY A 322 -4.21 11.60 16.98
N GLN A 323 -3.34 12.60 17.17
CA GLN A 323 -1.93 12.39 17.47
C GLN A 323 -1.69 11.65 18.80
N GLU A 324 -2.27 12.12 19.89
CA GLU A 324 -1.96 11.60 21.23
C GLU A 324 -2.43 10.14 21.40
N GLU A 325 -3.70 9.87 21.10
CA GLU A 325 -4.28 8.54 21.25
C GLU A 325 -3.78 7.58 20.14
N GLY A 326 -3.49 8.09 18.95
CA GLY A 326 -2.86 7.33 17.88
C GLY A 326 -1.48 6.82 18.26
N GLN A 327 -0.63 7.65 18.86
CA GLN A 327 0.68 7.21 19.35
C GLN A 327 0.56 6.15 20.45
N LYS A 328 -0.39 6.30 21.38
CA LYS A 328 -0.67 5.27 22.41
C LYS A 328 -1.15 3.95 21.81
N LEU A 329 -1.93 4.00 20.73
CA LEU A 329 -2.34 2.79 20.01
C LEU A 329 -1.12 2.09 19.41
N LEU A 330 -0.22 2.82 18.76
CA LEU A 330 0.98 2.26 18.13
C LEU A 330 1.94 1.57 19.11
N GLU A 331 1.96 1.97 20.39
CA GLU A 331 2.76 1.29 21.43
C GLU A 331 2.41 -0.19 21.61
N LYS A 332 1.23 -0.63 21.14
CA LYS A 332 0.77 -2.02 21.19
C LYS A 332 1.24 -2.87 20.01
N TYR A 333 1.83 -2.23 19.00
CA TYR A 333 2.19 -2.85 17.71
C TYR A 333 3.65 -2.62 17.37
N ASP A 334 4.22 -3.48 16.54
CA ASP A 334 5.53 -3.24 15.89
C ASP A 334 5.34 -2.32 14.68
N ALA A 335 4.98 -1.06 14.96
CA ALA A 335 4.63 -0.07 13.96
C ALA A 335 5.07 1.34 14.39
N GLU A 336 5.56 2.10 13.41
CA GLU A 336 6.01 3.47 13.62
C GLU A 336 5.09 4.45 12.90
N GLY A 337 4.80 5.59 13.53
CA GLY A 337 3.87 6.59 13.03
C GLY A 337 4.49 7.97 12.86
N LEU A 338 4.12 8.63 11.75
CA LEU A 338 4.35 10.05 11.49
C LEU A 338 3.00 10.74 11.35
N PHE A 339 2.80 11.82 12.08
CA PHE A 339 1.57 12.60 12.15
C PHE A 339 1.85 14.02 11.70
N ILE A 340 0.99 14.58 10.87
CA ILE A 340 1.07 15.97 10.38
C ILE A 340 -0.25 16.64 10.74
N ASP A 341 -0.19 17.73 11.52
CA ASP A 341 -1.37 18.48 11.90
C ASP A 341 -1.82 19.46 10.78
N HIS A 342 -2.93 20.18 11.01
CA HIS A 342 -3.48 21.14 10.07
C HIS A 342 -2.66 22.46 9.96
N GLU A 343 -1.65 22.65 10.78
CA GLU A 343 -0.65 23.72 10.71
C GLU A 343 0.65 23.28 10.04
N GLY A 344 0.78 21.98 9.68
CA GLY A 344 1.97 21.39 9.07
C GLY A 344 3.04 20.98 10.08
N THR A 345 2.70 20.93 11.38
CA THR A 345 3.62 20.44 12.41
C THR A 345 3.76 18.94 12.29
N ILE A 346 4.99 18.45 12.25
CA ILE A 346 5.29 17.03 12.15
C ILE A 346 5.66 16.47 13.52
N THR A 347 4.93 15.47 13.96
CA THR A 347 5.27 14.64 15.12
C THR A 347 5.40 13.19 14.73
N MET A 348 6.17 12.43 15.49
CA MET A 348 6.44 11.03 15.13
C MET A 348 6.83 10.20 16.35
N THR A 349 6.62 8.90 16.25
CA THR A 349 7.14 7.94 17.22
C THR A 349 8.68 7.94 17.21
N GLU A 350 9.29 7.47 18.29
CA GLU A 350 10.75 7.49 18.42
C GLU A 350 11.42 6.64 17.32
N GLY A 351 10.86 5.48 17.02
CA GLY A 351 11.41 4.59 15.98
C GLY A 351 11.24 5.14 14.56
N MET A 352 10.24 5.99 14.29
CA MET A 352 10.07 6.63 12.98
C MET A 352 11.26 7.54 12.62
N ARG A 353 11.95 8.11 13.62
CA ARG A 353 13.11 9.00 13.40
C ARG A 353 14.26 8.36 12.64
N GLN A 354 14.40 7.05 12.70
CA GLN A 354 15.41 6.32 11.95
C GLN A 354 15.12 6.24 10.45
N TYR A 355 13.83 6.34 10.08
CA TYR A 355 13.38 6.22 8.70
C TYR A 355 13.18 7.57 8.02
N PHE A 356 12.65 8.57 8.74
CA PHE A 356 12.17 9.82 8.16
C PHE A 356 13.21 10.93 8.14
N HIS A 357 13.33 11.59 6.98
CA HIS A 357 14.21 12.74 6.75
C HIS A 357 13.41 13.88 6.11
N LEU A 358 13.41 15.06 6.74
CA LEU A 358 12.77 16.26 6.23
C LEU A 358 13.32 16.68 4.88
N SER A 359 12.45 17.18 3.98
CA SER A 359 12.86 17.82 2.73
C SER A 359 13.64 19.10 3.00
N ASN A 360 14.66 19.40 2.17
CA ASN A 360 15.51 20.60 2.33
C ASN A 360 14.75 21.92 2.10
N SER A 361 13.52 21.87 1.58
CA SER A 361 12.66 23.04 1.34
C SER A 361 11.94 23.56 2.59
N GLN A 362 12.00 22.83 3.70
CA GLN A 362 11.37 23.19 4.98
C GLN A 362 12.38 23.56 6.10
N LYS A 363 13.65 23.83 5.71
CA LYS A 363 14.70 24.30 6.64
C LYS A 363 14.79 25.82 6.70
#